data_dc1b115434370d61e5b0c4167c64341c
#
_entry.id   dc1b115434370d61e5b0c4167c64341c
#
_cell.length_a   1.000
_cell.length_b   1.000
_cell.length_c   1.000
_cell.angle_alpha   90.00
_cell.angle_beta   90.00
_cell.angle_gamma   90.00
#
_symmetry.space_group_name_H-M   'P 1'
#
loop_
_entity.id
_entity.type
_entity.pdbx_description
1 polymer ?
#
loop_
_entity_poly.entity_id
_entity_poly.type
_entity_poly.pdbx_seq_one_letter_code
_entity_poly.pdbx_strand_id
1 'polypeptide(L)'
;KLAGLYPEDHLQALFCDEVMDALEDINTKIVATFGMTGDALKHARETLAADVLPRYLRWLQNQLEAHGGEFFADHRLTVADLKAFVILRWLGSGKLDHIPADLVEAVAPKLAAFVDRIAGTPAIAEYYELRGVS
;
A
#
# COMPACT_ATOMS: atom_id res chain seq x y z
N LYS A 1 -16.15 10.99 0.68
CA LYS A 1 -16.61 10.59 -0.64
C LYS A 1 -15.51 10.42 -1.63
N LEU A 2 -15.63 9.39 -2.44
CA LEU A 2 -14.62 9.10 -3.44
C LEU A 2 -14.58 10.14 -4.53
N ALA A 3 -15.71 10.82 -4.80
CA ALA A 3 -15.79 11.79 -5.87
C ALA A 3 -14.77 12.92 -5.74
N GLY A 4 -14.46 13.33 -4.52
CA GLY A 4 -13.48 14.38 -4.29
C GLY A 4 -12.04 13.89 -4.19
N LEU A 5 -11.82 12.59 -4.32
CA LEU A 5 -10.51 11.98 -4.08
C LEU A 5 -9.80 11.54 -5.34
N TYR A 6 -10.42 11.71 -6.51
CA TYR A 6 -9.75 11.39 -7.78
C TYR A 6 -9.33 12.69 -8.46
N PRO A 7 -8.11 12.74 -9.02
CA PRO A 7 -7.63 13.97 -9.65
C PRO A 7 -8.44 14.35 -10.89
N GLU A 8 -8.69 15.65 -11.05
CA GLU A 8 -9.35 16.15 -12.26
C GLU A 8 -8.34 16.41 -13.38
N ASP A 9 -7.11 16.73 -13.01
CA ASP A 9 -6.04 16.91 -13.98
C ASP A 9 -5.67 15.56 -14.58
N HIS A 10 -5.61 15.47 -15.91
CA HIS A 10 -5.39 14.20 -16.60
C HIS A 10 -4.03 13.57 -16.27
N LEU A 11 -2.98 14.38 -16.13
CA LEU A 11 -1.66 13.86 -15.80
C LEU A 11 -1.63 13.33 -14.38
N GLN A 12 -2.23 14.07 -13.45
CA GLN A 12 -2.29 13.62 -12.05
C GLN A 12 -3.16 12.36 -11.92
N ALA A 13 -4.22 12.27 -12.71
CA ALA A 13 -5.06 11.07 -12.75
C ALA A 13 -4.25 9.86 -13.25
N LEU A 14 -3.38 10.07 -14.24
CA LEU A 14 -2.50 9.01 -14.72
C LEU A 14 -1.56 8.51 -13.63
N PHE A 15 -0.93 9.42 -12.90
CA PHE A 15 -0.05 9.05 -11.78
C PHE A 15 -0.83 8.26 -10.72
N CYS A 16 -2.05 8.71 -10.43
CA CYS A 16 -2.92 8.03 -9.47
C CYS A 16 -3.21 6.60 -9.93
N ASP A 17 -3.57 6.45 -11.21
CA ASP A 17 -3.90 5.14 -11.77
C ASP A 17 -2.70 4.19 -11.78
N GLU A 18 -1.50 4.70 -12.08
CA GLU A 18 -0.30 3.87 -12.08
C GLU A 18 -0.03 3.29 -10.69
N VAL A 19 -0.19 4.12 -9.66
CA VAL A 19 0.01 3.68 -8.29
C VAL A 19 -1.04 2.65 -7.91
N MET A 20 -2.30 2.90 -8.26
CA MET A 20 -3.38 1.97 -7.95
C MET A 20 -3.20 0.64 -8.64
N ASP A 21 -2.70 0.64 -9.88
CA ASP A 21 -2.43 -0.61 -10.60
C ASP A 21 -1.32 -1.40 -9.96
N ALA A 22 -0.26 -0.74 -9.50
CA ALA A 22 0.83 -1.41 -8.81
C ALA A 22 0.36 -2.04 -7.50
N LEU A 23 -0.49 -1.32 -6.77
CA LEU A 23 -1.06 -1.83 -5.52
C LEU A 23 -1.97 -3.02 -5.78
N GLU A 24 -2.73 -2.96 -6.87
CA GLU A 24 -3.57 -4.09 -7.24
C GLU A 24 -2.75 -5.31 -7.62
N ASP A 25 -1.60 -5.11 -8.27
CA ASP A 25 -0.69 -6.22 -8.57
C ASP A 25 -0.19 -6.89 -7.30
N ILE A 26 0.16 -6.09 -6.30
CA ILE A 26 0.58 -6.64 -4.99
C ILE A 26 -0.56 -7.48 -4.41
N ASN A 27 -1.75 -6.92 -4.38
CA ASN A 27 -2.92 -7.60 -3.84
C ASN A 27 -3.18 -8.91 -4.55
N THR A 28 -3.15 -8.91 -5.87
CA THR A 28 -3.39 -10.09 -6.69
C THR A 28 -2.38 -11.19 -6.40
N LYS A 29 -1.10 -10.82 -6.25
CA LYS A 29 -0.06 -11.82 -5.98
C LYS A 29 -0.21 -12.45 -4.61
N ILE A 30 -0.65 -11.68 -3.62
CA ILE A 30 -0.87 -12.21 -2.28
C ILE A 30 -2.11 -13.08 -2.25
N VAL A 31 -3.21 -12.62 -2.87
CA VAL A 31 -4.47 -13.37 -2.92
C VAL A 31 -4.27 -14.71 -3.63
N ALA A 32 -3.37 -14.76 -4.61
CA ALA A 32 -3.07 -16.01 -5.31
C ALA A 32 -2.50 -17.10 -4.39
N THR A 33 -1.99 -16.71 -3.21
CA THR A 33 -1.49 -17.68 -2.22
C THR A 33 -2.56 -18.15 -1.25
N PHE A 34 -3.75 -17.54 -1.28
CA PHE A 34 -4.84 -17.96 -0.40
C PHE A 34 -5.28 -19.35 -0.81
N GLY A 35 -5.57 -20.19 0.18
CA GLY A 35 -5.90 -21.59 -0.09
C GLY A 35 -4.69 -22.50 -0.12
N MET A 36 -3.49 -21.96 -0.22
CA MET A 36 -2.27 -22.74 -0.07
C MET A 36 -2.01 -23.02 1.40
N THR A 37 -1.35 -24.13 1.70
CA THR A 37 -1.01 -24.51 3.08
C THR A 37 0.38 -25.10 3.12
N GLY A 38 0.94 -25.21 4.33
CA GLY A 38 2.18 -25.93 4.57
C GLY A 38 3.36 -25.33 3.82
N ASP A 39 4.18 -26.22 3.27
CA ASP A 39 5.42 -25.80 2.59
C ASP A 39 5.16 -25.03 1.31
N ALA A 40 4.05 -25.32 0.62
CA ALA A 40 3.69 -24.60 -0.60
C ALA A 40 3.42 -23.12 -0.28
N LEU A 41 2.67 -22.86 0.78
CA LEU A 41 2.38 -21.49 1.21
C LEU A 41 3.67 -20.78 1.63
N LYS A 42 4.48 -21.46 2.44
CA LYS A 42 5.73 -20.90 2.95
C LYS A 42 6.64 -20.50 1.78
N HIS A 43 6.83 -21.42 0.82
CA HIS A 43 7.70 -21.14 -0.32
C HIS A 43 7.18 -19.97 -1.16
N ALA A 44 5.87 -19.97 -1.45
CA ALA A 44 5.28 -18.91 -2.27
C ALA A 44 5.43 -17.54 -1.62
N ARG A 45 5.16 -17.47 -0.32
CA ARG A 45 5.22 -16.18 0.38
C ARG A 45 6.64 -15.72 0.65
N GLU A 46 7.55 -16.63 0.94
CA GLU A 46 8.95 -16.27 1.11
C GLU A 46 9.54 -15.76 -0.19
N THR A 47 9.14 -16.36 -1.32
CA THR A 47 9.57 -15.90 -2.63
C THR A 47 9.06 -14.49 -2.91
N LEU A 48 7.79 -14.21 -2.59
CA LEU A 48 7.24 -12.86 -2.74
C LEU A 48 8.02 -11.86 -1.88
N ALA A 49 8.27 -12.20 -0.63
CA ALA A 49 8.93 -11.30 0.31
C ALA A 49 10.39 -11.05 -0.04
N ALA A 50 11.04 -12.01 -0.73
CA ALA A 50 12.46 -11.90 -1.04
C ALA A 50 12.73 -11.02 -2.28
N ASP A 51 11.79 -10.95 -3.22
CA ASP A 51 12.06 -10.28 -4.50
C ASP A 51 10.90 -9.41 -4.97
N VAL A 52 9.73 -10.02 -5.21
CA VAL A 52 8.62 -9.33 -5.87
C VAL A 52 8.12 -8.14 -5.04
N LEU A 53 7.79 -8.38 -3.78
CA LEU A 53 7.27 -7.32 -2.92
C LEU A 53 8.29 -6.20 -2.71
N PRO A 54 9.58 -6.48 -2.45
CA PRO A 54 10.56 -5.40 -2.34
C PRO A 54 10.64 -4.53 -3.58
N ARG A 55 10.54 -5.13 -4.78
CA ARG A 55 10.58 -4.35 -6.02
C ARG A 55 9.41 -3.38 -6.13
N TYR A 56 8.20 -3.86 -5.82
CA TYR A 56 7.01 -3.00 -5.82
C TYR A 56 7.11 -1.92 -4.76
N LEU A 57 7.58 -2.28 -3.56
CA LEU A 57 7.68 -1.31 -2.46
C LEU A 57 8.67 -0.20 -2.79
N ARG A 58 9.81 -0.55 -3.38
CA ARG A 58 10.79 0.45 -3.80
C ARG A 58 10.24 1.35 -4.90
N TRP A 59 9.51 0.78 -5.85
CA TRP A 59 8.90 1.57 -6.91
C TRP A 59 7.88 2.55 -6.34
N LEU A 60 7.03 2.08 -5.41
CA LEU A 60 6.05 2.94 -4.77
C LEU A 60 6.72 4.08 -4.00
N GLN A 61 7.79 3.76 -3.26
CA GLN A 61 8.51 4.80 -2.53
C GLN A 61 9.11 5.84 -3.49
N ASN A 62 9.66 5.38 -4.61
CA ASN A 62 10.22 6.28 -5.61
C ASN A 62 9.14 7.17 -6.21
N GLN A 63 7.95 6.63 -6.47
CA GLN A 63 6.84 7.43 -6.97
C GLN A 63 6.42 8.48 -5.95
N LEU A 64 6.30 8.10 -4.69
CA LEU A 64 5.95 9.03 -3.63
C LEU A 64 6.95 10.18 -3.54
N GLU A 65 8.25 9.86 -3.57
CA GLU A 65 9.31 10.85 -3.52
C GLU A 65 9.30 11.76 -4.74
N ALA A 66 9.04 11.21 -5.92
CA ALA A 66 9.00 11.97 -7.16
C ALA A 66 7.87 12.99 -7.16
N HIS A 67 6.83 12.76 -6.39
CA HIS A 67 5.65 13.62 -6.35
C HIS A 67 5.58 14.44 -5.04
N GLY A 68 6.70 14.67 -4.41
CA GLY A 68 6.80 15.58 -3.28
C GLY A 68 6.91 14.93 -1.92
N GLY A 69 6.75 13.62 -1.83
CA GLY A 69 6.98 12.87 -0.59
C GLY A 69 5.77 12.77 0.34
N GLU A 70 4.71 13.54 0.10
CA GLU A 70 3.54 13.52 0.96
C GLU A 70 2.39 12.69 0.42
N PHE A 71 2.12 12.82 -0.87
CA PHE A 71 1.02 12.14 -1.54
C PHE A 71 1.48 11.60 -2.88
N PHE A 72 0.79 10.58 -3.38
CA PHE A 72 1.20 9.96 -4.64
C PHE A 72 0.84 10.79 -5.86
N ALA A 73 -0.19 11.62 -5.77
CA ALA A 73 -0.62 12.43 -6.91
C ALA A 73 -1.32 13.67 -6.43
N ASP A 74 -1.34 14.71 -7.27
CA ASP A 74 -2.16 15.90 -7.11
C ASP A 74 -1.86 16.72 -5.86
N HIS A 75 -0.75 16.45 -5.19
CA HIS A 75 -0.29 17.14 -3.98
C HIS A 75 -1.37 17.20 -2.87
N ARG A 76 -2.24 16.20 -2.84
CA ARG A 76 -3.28 16.09 -1.83
C ARG A 76 -3.70 14.62 -1.69
N LEU A 77 -4.51 14.34 -0.68
CA LEU A 77 -5.03 13.00 -0.47
C LEU A 77 -5.91 12.58 -1.66
N THR A 78 -5.59 11.44 -2.25
CA THR A 78 -6.36 10.86 -3.35
C THR A 78 -6.67 9.40 -3.05
N VAL A 79 -7.45 8.77 -3.94
CA VAL A 79 -7.76 7.33 -3.80
C VAL A 79 -6.51 6.49 -3.83
N ALA A 80 -5.43 6.94 -4.51
CA ALA A 80 -4.16 6.21 -4.50
C ALA A 80 -3.59 6.11 -3.09
N ASP A 81 -3.65 7.20 -2.33
CA ASP A 81 -3.15 7.21 -0.96
C ASP A 81 -3.97 6.29 -0.06
N LEU A 82 -5.29 6.29 -0.24
CA LEU A 82 -6.17 5.43 0.56
C LEU A 82 -5.93 3.97 0.26
N LYS A 83 -5.80 3.61 -1.03
CA LYS A 83 -5.53 2.23 -1.40
C LYS A 83 -4.17 1.79 -0.91
N ALA A 84 -3.16 2.65 -1.04
CA ALA A 84 -1.82 2.37 -0.53
C ALA A 84 -1.85 2.14 0.97
N PHE A 85 -2.57 2.98 1.70
CA PHE A 85 -2.69 2.84 3.14
C PHE A 85 -3.26 1.46 3.52
N VAL A 86 -4.35 1.06 2.87
CA VAL A 86 -5.00 -0.22 3.18
C VAL A 86 -4.08 -1.40 2.88
N ILE A 87 -3.49 -1.42 1.68
CA ILE A 87 -2.64 -2.54 1.25
C ILE A 87 -1.36 -2.62 2.08
N LEU A 88 -0.70 -1.48 2.30
CA LEU A 88 0.58 -1.46 3.01
C LEU A 88 0.39 -1.74 4.51
N ARG A 89 -0.71 -1.28 5.08
CA ARG A 89 -1.03 -1.59 6.47
C ARG A 89 -1.27 -3.09 6.64
N TRP A 90 -1.94 -3.70 5.66
CA TRP A 90 -2.17 -5.15 5.65
C TRP A 90 -0.85 -5.91 5.60
N LEU A 91 0.08 -5.48 4.73
CA LEU A 91 1.40 -6.11 4.64
C LEU A 91 2.17 -6.03 5.96
N GLY A 92 1.99 -4.95 6.69
CA GLY A 92 2.68 -4.76 7.98
C GLY A 92 1.93 -5.30 9.18
N SER A 93 0.80 -5.97 8.98
CA SER A 93 -0.06 -6.38 10.08
C SER A 93 0.42 -7.61 10.83
N GLY A 94 1.30 -8.40 10.20
CA GLY A 94 1.72 -9.70 10.75
C GLY A 94 0.70 -10.80 10.55
N LYS A 95 -0.40 -10.52 9.85
CA LYS A 95 -1.45 -11.50 9.62
C LYS A 95 -1.18 -12.40 8.42
N LEU A 96 -0.18 -12.05 7.61
CA LEU A 96 0.18 -12.84 6.44
C LEU A 96 1.37 -13.73 6.80
N ASP A 97 1.09 -15.01 7.01
CA ASP A 97 2.14 -15.97 7.38
C ASP A 97 3.29 -15.92 6.38
N HIS A 98 4.50 -15.98 6.88
CA HIS A 98 5.74 -16.00 6.09
C HIS A 98 6.07 -14.71 5.36
N ILE A 99 5.34 -13.63 5.65
CA ILE A 99 5.71 -12.29 5.20
C ILE A 99 6.08 -11.49 6.44
N PRO A 100 7.33 -11.00 6.54
CA PRO A 100 7.75 -10.26 7.74
C PRO A 100 6.90 -9.01 7.95
N ALA A 101 6.46 -8.80 9.18
CA ALA A 101 5.64 -7.63 9.50
C ALA A 101 6.40 -6.32 9.29
N ASP A 102 7.73 -6.35 9.32
CA ASP A 102 8.57 -5.17 9.14
C ASP A 102 9.06 -5.00 7.69
N LEU A 103 8.51 -5.75 6.75
CA LEU A 103 8.99 -5.73 5.35
C LEU A 103 8.95 -4.33 4.76
N VAL A 104 7.84 -3.62 4.92
CA VAL A 104 7.70 -2.27 4.34
C VAL A 104 8.73 -1.34 4.95
N GLU A 105 8.87 -1.37 6.26
CA GLU A 105 9.82 -0.51 6.97
C GLU A 105 11.26 -0.82 6.57
N ALA A 106 11.60 -2.09 6.43
CA ALA A 106 12.96 -2.49 6.10
C ALA A 106 13.34 -2.14 4.67
N VAL A 107 12.40 -2.26 3.75
CA VAL A 107 12.65 -2.04 2.32
C VAL A 107 12.42 -0.60 1.90
N ALA A 108 11.37 0.02 2.44
CA ALA A 108 10.93 1.34 2.02
C ALA A 108 10.49 2.15 3.24
N PRO A 109 11.45 2.63 4.05
CA PRO A 109 11.11 3.32 5.30
C PRO A 109 10.29 4.58 5.11
N LYS A 110 10.45 5.29 4.01
CA LYS A 110 9.64 6.48 3.75
C LYS A 110 8.21 6.12 3.43
N LEU A 111 8.01 4.95 2.83
CA LEU A 111 6.67 4.44 2.57
C LEU A 111 5.99 4.03 3.88
N ALA A 112 6.75 3.41 4.79
CA ALA A 112 6.23 3.08 6.12
C ALA A 112 5.82 4.34 6.88
N ALA A 113 6.64 5.39 6.81
CA ALA A 113 6.31 6.68 7.42
C ALA A 113 5.05 7.29 6.80
N PHE A 114 4.88 7.13 5.50
CA PHE A 114 3.67 7.57 4.79
C PHE A 114 2.43 6.89 5.39
N VAL A 115 2.50 5.58 5.59
CA VAL A 115 1.37 4.83 6.16
C VAL A 115 1.00 5.39 7.54
N ASP A 116 2.01 5.63 8.39
CA ASP A 116 1.77 6.18 9.73
C ASP A 116 1.15 7.57 9.67
N ARG A 117 1.62 8.39 8.75
CA ARG A 117 1.11 9.75 8.60
C ARG A 117 -0.34 9.75 8.12
N ILE A 118 -0.65 8.90 7.14
CA ILE A 118 -2.03 8.79 6.64
C ILE A 118 -2.96 8.26 7.73
N ALA A 119 -2.49 7.30 8.53
CA ALA A 119 -3.29 6.77 9.64
C ALA A 119 -3.68 7.86 10.63
N GLY A 120 -2.84 8.88 10.79
CA GLY A 120 -3.10 9.99 11.70
C GLY A 120 -3.98 11.10 11.14
N THR A 121 -4.40 11.01 9.87
CA THR A 121 -5.26 12.05 9.30
C THR A 121 -6.67 11.94 9.89
N PRO A 122 -7.33 13.07 10.14
CA PRO A 122 -8.68 13.03 10.74
C PRO A 122 -9.69 12.21 9.95
N ALA A 123 -9.64 12.29 8.62
CA ALA A 123 -10.58 11.57 7.77
C ALA A 123 -10.45 10.06 7.93
N ILE A 124 -9.21 9.57 8.01
CA ILE A 124 -8.95 8.14 8.17
C ILE A 124 -9.32 7.66 9.57
N ALA A 125 -8.93 8.43 10.58
CA ALA A 125 -9.23 8.09 11.95
C ALA A 125 -10.74 8.01 12.17
N GLU A 126 -11.47 8.98 11.63
CA GLU A 126 -12.92 9.01 11.73
C GLU A 126 -13.58 7.81 11.03
N TYR A 127 -13.07 7.48 9.85
CA TYR A 127 -13.55 6.33 9.08
C TYR A 127 -13.43 5.03 9.88
N TYR A 128 -12.27 4.79 10.48
CA TYR A 128 -12.06 3.57 11.25
C TYR A 128 -12.87 3.57 12.54
N GLU A 129 -13.03 4.71 13.16
CA GLU A 129 -13.83 4.83 14.37
C GLU A 129 -15.29 4.45 14.09
N LEU A 130 -15.84 4.97 12.99
CA LEU A 130 -17.21 4.67 12.60
C LEU A 130 -17.40 3.19 12.24
N ARG A 131 -16.35 2.55 11.73
CA ARG A 131 -16.43 1.14 11.34
C ARG A 131 -16.09 0.20 12.49
N GLY A 132 -15.75 0.74 13.65
CA GLY A 132 -15.36 -0.07 14.80
C GLY A 132 -14.02 -0.76 14.61
N VAL A 133 -13.15 -0.22 13.77
CA VAL A 133 -11.82 -0.75 13.50
C VAL A 133 -10.79 0.19 14.10
N SER A 134 -9.77 -0.34 14.73
CA SER A 134 -8.73 0.49 15.35
C SER A 134 -7.35 0.21 14.81
#